data_f94d487d72d00f4e276b1ca9340a3c3f
#
_entry.id   f94d487d72d00f4e276b1ca9340a3c3f
#
_cell.length_a   1.000
_cell.length_b   1.000
_cell.length_c   1.000
_cell.angle_alpha   90.00
_cell.angle_beta   90.00
_cell.angle_gamma   90.00
#
_symmetry.space_group_name_H-M   'P 1'
#
loop_
_entity.id
_entity.type
_entity.pdbx_description
1 polymer ?
#
loop_
_entity_poly.entity_id
_entity_poly.type
_entity_poly.pdbx_seq_one_letter_code
_entity_poly.pdbx_strand_id
1 'polypeptide(L)'
;MIDIKFLRENPEIVKENIRKKFQDEKLPLLDEAIRLDAEKRKAQMEAEQLKAARNKLSKANGPLFGQLKKCEDEAKRAEIQAQIDANNAAVKADDERRAQLEAAQTEAAAKLQEIMYVIPNIIDPSVPIGPDDSCNVEVERFGEPVVPDFEVPHHVDIMATFDGI
;
A
#
# COMPACT_ATOMS: atom_id res chain seq x y z
N MET A 1 -2.59 -10.12 -8.90
CA MET A 1 -2.18 -8.74 -8.57
C MET A 1 -0.68 -8.73 -8.37
N ILE A 2 0.03 -7.76 -8.94
CA ILE A 2 1.48 -7.61 -8.78
C ILE A 2 1.82 -7.21 -7.35
N ASP A 3 2.94 -7.73 -6.81
CA ASP A 3 3.46 -7.31 -5.52
C ASP A 3 4.07 -5.90 -5.64
N ILE A 4 3.77 -5.02 -4.68
CA ILE A 4 4.30 -3.64 -4.66
C ILE A 4 5.83 -3.59 -4.54
N LYS A 5 6.43 -4.58 -3.88
CA LYS A 5 7.89 -4.69 -3.80
C LYS A 5 8.47 -5.00 -5.17
N PHE A 6 7.87 -5.94 -5.90
CA PHE A 6 8.29 -6.26 -7.27
C PHE A 6 8.18 -5.04 -8.18
N LEU A 7 7.04 -4.31 -8.12
CA LEU A 7 6.82 -3.09 -8.89
C LEU A 7 7.90 -2.04 -8.62
N ARG A 8 8.25 -1.83 -7.36
CA ARG A 8 9.28 -0.88 -6.93
C ARG A 8 10.68 -1.26 -7.41
N GLU A 9 11.02 -2.54 -7.33
CA GLU A 9 12.34 -3.05 -7.69
C GLU A 9 12.52 -3.22 -9.20
N ASN A 10 11.42 -3.42 -9.94
CA ASN A 10 11.44 -3.72 -11.37
C ASN A 10 10.43 -2.88 -12.17
N PRO A 11 10.44 -1.53 -12.05
CA PRO A 11 9.43 -0.68 -12.70
C PRO A 11 9.44 -0.81 -14.22
N GLU A 12 10.62 -0.97 -14.84
CA GLU A 12 10.72 -1.08 -16.30
C GLU A 12 10.13 -2.39 -16.83
N ILE A 13 10.26 -3.49 -16.08
CA ILE A 13 9.61 -4.76 -16.45
C ILE A 13 8.09 -4.60 -16.45
N VAL A 14 7.54 -3.89 -15.45
CA VAL A 14 6.10 -3.63 -15.37
C VAL A 14 5.64 -2.70 -16.48
N LYS A 15 6.41 -1.65 -16.81
CA LYS A 15 6.12 -0.75 -17.96
C LYS A 15 6.10 -1.52 -19.28
N GLU A 16 7.09 -2.36 -19.50
CA GLU A 16 7.14 -3.19 -20.70
C GLU A 16 5.95 -4.15 -20.77
N ASN A 17 5.57 -4.77 -19.66
CA ASN A 17 4.40 -5.64 -19.58
C ASN A 17 3.08 -4.90 -19.87
N ILE A 18 2.93 -3.66 -19.41
CA ILE A 18 1.78 -2.81 -19.73
C ILE A 18 1.70 -2.57 -21.24
N ARG A 19 2.85 -2.26 -21.89
CA ARG A 19 2.92 -2.08 -23.35
C ARG A 19 2.59 -3.36 -24.10
N LYS A 20 3.12 -4.51 -23.65
CA LYS A 20 2.81 -5.83 -24.25
C LYS A 20 1.33 -6.18 -24.20
N LYS A 21 0.60 -5.60 -23.24
CA LYS A 21 -0.86 -5.73 -23.10
C LYS A 21 -1.66 -4.64 -23.81
N PHE A 22 -1.01 -3.78 -24.58
CA PHE A 22 -1.64 -2.65 -25.27
C PHE A 22 -2.46 -1.73 -24.34
N GLN A 23 -1.91 -1.44 -23.14
CA GLN A 23 -2.59 -0.67 -22.10
C GLN A 23 -1.74 0.55 -21.68
N ASP A 24 -1.17 1.25 -22.65
CA ASP A 24 -0.24 2.37 -22.42
C ASP A 24 -0.85 3.50 -21.58
N GLU A 25 -2.18 3.62 -21.57
CA GLU A 25 -2.92 4.55 -20.71
C GLU A 25 -2.69 4.33 -19.22
N LYS A 26 -2.19 3.14 -18.84
CA LYS A 26 -1.87 2.79 -17.44
C LYS A 26 -0.45 3.15 -17.01
N LEU A 27 0.42 3.56 -17.93
CA LEU A 27 1.79 3.96 -17.59
C LEU A 27 1.87 5.08 -16.54
N PRO A 28 1.05 6.15 -16.62
CA PRO A 28 1.04 7.17 -15.58
C PRO A 28 0.62 6.66 -14.19
N LEU A 29 -0.27 5.66 -14.15
CA LEU A 29 -0.69 5.03 -12.89
C LEU A 29 0.44 4.28 -12.20
N LEU A 30 1.36 3.68 -12.98
CA LEU A 30 2.54 3.03 -12.44
C LEU A 30 3.46 4.02 -11.74
N ASP A 31 3.75 5.16 -12.38
CA ASP A 31 4.60 6.20 -11.79
C ASP A 31 3.96 6.78 -10.52
N GLU A 32 2.63 6.96 -10.52
CA GLU A 32 1.87 7.38 -9.34
C GLU A 32 1.92 6.32 -8.22
N ALA A 33 1.81 5.03 -8.54
CA ALA A 33 1.94 3.96 -7.55
C ALA A 33 3.30 3.97 -6.87
N ILE A 34 4.38 4.17 -7.61
CA ILE A 34 5.74 4.28 -7.08
C ILE A 34 5.87 5.49 -6.15
N ARG A 35 5.29 6.63 -6.54
CA ARG A 35 5.26 7.85 -5.72
C ARG A 35 4.52 7.62 -4.40
N LEU A 36 3.33 7.06 -4.46
CA LEU A 36 2.50 6.78 -3.29
C LEU A 36 3.15 5.75 -2.34
N ASP A 37 3.81 4.71 -2.88
CA ASP A 37 4.59 3.77 -2.06
C ASP A 37 5.74 4.46 -1.32
N ALA A 38 6.44 5.38 -2.00
CA ALA A 38 7.52 6.14 -1.38
C ALA A 38 7.00 7.07 -0.28
N GLU A 39 5.90 7.78 -0.51
CA GLU A 39 5.26 8.66 0.47
C GLU A 39 4.76 7.89 1.68
N LYS A 40 4.06 6.77 1.46
CA LYS A 40 3.58 5.88 2.52
C LYS A 40 4.73 5.41 3.42
N ARG A 41 5.83 4.94 2.83
CA ARG A 41 7.00 4.44 3.60
C ARG A 41 7.70 5.57 4.35
N LYS A 42 7.81 6.75 3.74
CA LYS A 42 8.38 7.93 4.41
C LYS A 42 7.55 8.35 5.61
N ALA A 43 6.22 8.44 5.46
CA ALA A 43 5.30 8.77 6.54
C ALA A 43 5.37 7.73 7.67
N GLN A 44 5.41 6.45 7.34
CA GLN A 44 5.56 5.38 8.32
C GLN A 44 6.87 5.49 9.11
N MET A 45 8.00 5.70 8.42
CA MET A 45 9.30 5.83 9.08
C MET A 45 9.34 7.04 10.01
N GLU A 46 8.80 8.19 9.60
CA GLU A 46 8.73 9.40 10.41
C GLU A 46 7.83 9.18 11.64
N ALA A 47 6.67 8.54 11.47
CA ALA A 47 5.77 8.20 12.58
C ALA A 47 6.42 7.27 13.61
N GLU A 48 7.19 6.27 13.15
CA GLU A 48 7.95 5.37 14.04
C GLU A 48 9.06 6.10 14.81
N GLN A 49 9.76 7.04 14.17
CA GLN A 49 10.77 7.89 14.82
C GLN A 49 10.15 8.77 15.91
N LEU A 50 9.00 9.42 15.62
CA LEU A 50 8.27 10.23 16.60
C LEU A 50 7.79 9.37 17.76
N LYS A 51 7.29 8.17 17.52
CA LYS A 51 6.91 7.21 18.56
C LYS A 51 8.09 6.85 19.47
N ALA A 52 9.26 6.63 18.88
CA ALA A 52 10.47 6.35 19.64
C ALA A 52 10.91 7.56 20.48
N ALA A 53 10.87 8.79 19.93
CA ALA A 53 11.19 10.03 20.64
C ALA A 53 10.22 10.28 21.79
N ARG A 54 8.93 10.15 21.57
CA ARG A 54 7.89 10.21 22.59
C ARG A 54 8.16 9.26 23.75
N ASN A 55 8.46 8.00 23.46
CA ASN A 55 8.76 7.00 24.49
C ASN A 55 10.01 7.36 25.30
N LYS A 56 11.04 7.94 24.67
CA LYS A 56 12.25 8.43 25.32
C LYS A 56 11.95 9.59 26.28
N LEU A 57 11.17 10.59 25.81
CA LEU A 57 10.77 11.74 26.64
C LEU A 57 9.89 11.30 27.83
N SER A 58 8.93 10.41 27.58
CA SER A 58 8.06 9.88 28.66
C SER A 58 8.87 9.13 29.74
N LYS A 59 9.86 8.34 29.31
CA LYS A 59 10.78 7.67 30.27
C LYS A 59 11.66 8.65 31.04
N ALA A 60 12.09 9.75 30.39
CA ALA A 60 12.90 10.79 31.05
C ALA A 60 12.13 11.54 32.14
N ASN A 61 10.80 11.65 32.03
CA ASN A 61 9.97 12.28 33.04
C ASN A 61 9.91 11.48 34.37
N GLY A 62 10.05 10.16 34.35
CA GLY A 62 10.00 9.32 35.54
C GLY A 62 10.99 9.75 36.64
N PRO A 63 12.31 9.83 36.38
CA PRO A 63 13.30 10.36 37.32
C PRO A 63 13.01 11.81 37.75
N LEU A 64 12.54 12.68 36.83
CA LEU A 64 12.24 14.07 37.13
C LEU A 64 11.08 14.19 38.13
N PHE A 65 10.03 13.40 37.99
CA PHE A 65 8.97 13.31 38.99
C PHE A 65 9.46 12.82 40.37
N GLY A 66 10.40 11.87 40.36
CA GLY A 66 11.03 11.39 41.58
C GLY A 66 11.86 12.49 42.30
N GLN A 67 12.61 13.29 41.52
CA GLN A 67 13.36 14.43 42.04
C GLN A 67 12.44 15.55 42.53
N LEU A 68 11.39 15.88 41.78
CA LEU A 68 10.40 16.91 42.15
C LEU A 68 9.76 16.62 43.55
N LYS A 69 9.46 15.34 43.82
CA LYS A 69 8.88 14.92 45.11
C LYS A 69 9.84 15.07 46.30
N LYS A 70 11.16 14.96 46.05
CA LYS A 70 12.19 14.99 47.10
C LYS A 70 12.86 16.35 47.26
N CYS A 71 12.65 17.27 46.32
CA CYS A 71 13.30 18.58 46.30
C CYS A 71 12.55 19.56 47.23
N GLU A 72 13.27 20.12 48.23
CA GLU A 72 12.77 21.13 49.13
C GLU A 72 13.07 22.56 48.66
N ASP A 73 14.04 22.70 47.74
CA ASP A 73 14.45 23.99 47.19
C ASP A 73 13.45 24.42 46.10
N GLU A 74 12.77 25.55 46.33
CA GLU A 74 11.71 26.07 45.48
C GLU A 74 12.19 26.44 44.08
N ALA A 75 13.42 27.01 43.97
CA ALA A 75 14.00 27.35 42.66
C ALA A 75 14.29 26.12 41.82
N LYS A 76 14.87 25.06 42.42
CA LYS A 76 15.12 23.78 41.74
C LYS A 76 13.84 23.04 41.39
N ARG A 77 12.80 23.13 42.23
CA ARG A 77 11.47 22.56 41.91
C ARG A 77 10.88 23.20 40.67
N ALA A 78 10.96 24.54 40.56
CA ALA A 78 10.49 25.28 39.36
C ALA A 78 11.24 24.86 38.10
N GLU A 79 12.54 24.67 38.20
CA GLU A 79 13.36 24.22 37.06
C GLU A 79 12.99 22.80 36.61
N ILE A 80 12.85 21.84 37.53
CA ILE A 80 12.43 20.48 37.25
C ILE A 80 11.03 20.46 36.64
N GLN A 81 10.09 21.26 37.20
CA GLN A 81 8.73 21.35 36.66
C GLN A 81 8.73 21.91 35.25
N ALA A 82 9.51 22.96 34.96
CA ALA A 82 9.64 23.52 33.61
C ALA A 82 10.17 22.48 32.62
N GLN A 83 11.09 21.63 33.04
CA GLN A 83 11.62 20.56 32.18
C GLN A 83 10.58 19.47 31.90
N ILE A 84 9.79 19.08 32.88
CA ILE A 84 8.65 18.15 32.70
C ILE A 84 7.63 18.75 31.73
N ASP A 85 7.29 20.04 31.92
CA ASP A 85 6.32 20.71 31.07
C ASP A 85 6.81 20.83 29.61
N ALA A 86 8.09 21.14 29.42
CA ALA A 86 8.72 21.14 28.11
C ALA A 86 8.68 19.75 27.42
N ASN A 87 9.00 18.69 28.17
CA ASN A 87 8.91 17.31 27.68
C ASN A 87 7.46 16.94 27.32
N ASN A 88 6.49 17.31 28.14
CA ASN A 88 5.08 17.05 27.88
C ASN A 88 4.57 17.82 26.65
N ALA A 89 5.00 19.07 26.46
CA ALA A 89 4.68 19.86 25.27
C ALA A 89 5.26 19.21 24.01
N ALA A 90 6.51 18.74 24.07
CA ALA A 90 7.13 18.02 22.96
C ALA A 90 6.40 16.71 22.64
N VAL A 91 6.04 15.91 23.66
CA VAL A 91 5.24 14.69 23.50
C VAL A 91 3.92 14.97 22.80
N LYS A 92 3.24 16.05 23.19
CA LYS A 92 1.96 16.45 22.57
C LYS A 92 2.15 16.82 21.09
N ALA A 93 3.16 17.61 20.78
CA ALA A 93 3.49 17.99 19.40
C ALA A 93 3.85 16.76 18.55
N ASP A 94 4.64 15.83 19.08
CA ASP A 94 5.00 14.55 18.43
C ASP A 94 3.75 13.70 18.17
N ASP A 95 2.82 13.61 19.12
CA ASP A 95 1.56 12.85 18.97
C ASP A 95 0.65 13.48 17.90
N GLU A 96 0.53 14.82 17.87
CA GLU A 96 -0.24 15.54 16.83
C GLU A 96 0.38 15.32 15.43
N ARG A 97 1.69 15.43 15.32
CA ARG A 97 2.39 15.18 14.06
C ARG A 97 2.26 13.73 13.60
N ARG A 98 2.38 12.79 14.53
CA ARG A 98 2.22 11.37 14.24
C ARG A 98 0.80 11.06 13.73
N ALA A 99 -0.23 11.62 14.32
CA ALA A 99 -1.62 11.45 13.85
C ALA A 99 -1.80 11.95 12.41
N GLN A 100 -1.17 13.07 12.03
CA GLN A 100 -1.18 13.57 10.65
C GLN A 100 -0.47 12.61 9.68
N LEU A 101 0.67 12.05 10.08
CA LEU A 101 1.43 11.10 9.26
C LEU A 101 0.69 9.78 9.10
N GLU A 102 0.05 9.26 10.14
CA GLU A 102 -0.77 8.04 10.10
C GLU A 102 -1.98 8.24 9.18
N ALA A 103 -2.62 9.41 9.19
CA ALA A 103 -3.70 9.76 8.27
C ALA A 103 -3.20 9.81 6.81
N ALA A 104 -2.09 10.49 6.56
CA ALA A 104 -1.47 10.57 5.24
C ALA A 104 -1.04 9.18 4.71
N GLN A 105 -0.49 8.34 5.59
CA GLN A 105 -0.14 6.94 5.27
C GLN A 105 -1.38 6.13 4.86
N THR A 106 -2.48 6.29 5.58
CA THR A 106 -3.74 5.59 5.29
C THR A 106 -4.32 6.03 3.95
N GLU A 107 -4.32 7.33 3.67
CA GLU A 107 -4.79 7.87 2.40
C GLU A 107 -3.92 7.38 1.23
N ALA A 108 -2.60 7.46 1.37
CA ALA A 108 -1.68 6.97 0.35
C ALA A 108 -1.83 5.45 0.12
N ALA A 109 -2.06 4.67 1.19
CA ALA A 109 -2.30 3.24 1.09
C ALA A 109 -3.59 2.91 0.33
N ALA A 110 -4.68 3.63 0.57
CA ALA A 110 -5.95 3.44 -0.12
C ALA A 110 -5.82 3.73 -1.63
N LYS A 111 -5.25 4.88 -1.99
CA LYS A 111 -5.01 5.25 -3.39
C LYS A 111 -4.09 4.26 -4.11
N LEU A 112 -3.01 3.84 -3.44
CA LEU A 112 -2.08 2.84 -3.96
C LEU A 112 -2.81 1.52 -4.24
N GLN A 113 -3.67 1.07 -3.33
CA GLN A 113 -4.43 -0.16 -3.48
C GLN A 113 -5.36 -0.12 -4.70
N GLU A 114 -6.06 1.01 -4.93
CA GLU A 114 -6.91 1.20 -6.10
C GLU A 114 -6.10 1.10 -7.41
N ILE A 115 -4.94 1.75 -7.46
CA ILE A 115 -4.06 1.67 -8.64
C ILE A 115 -3.56 0.24 -8.84
N MET A 116 -3.16 -0.46 -7.78
CA MET A 116 -2.65 -1.83 -7.86
C MET A 116 -3.70 -2.83 -8.38
N TYR A 117 -5.00 -2.58 -8.19
CA TYR A 117 -6.06 -3.39 -8.78
C TYR A 117 -6.16 -3.22 -10.31
N VAL A 118 -5.77 -2.07 -10.83
CA VAL A 118 -5.86 -1.74 -12.26
C VAL A 118 -4.63 -2.17 -13.04
N ILE A 119 -3.45 -2.22 -12.38
CA ILE A 119 -2.19 -2.65 -13.03
C ILE A 119 -2.27 -4.14 -13.37
N PRO A 120 -2.04 -4.52 -14.64
CA PRO A 120 -2.14 -5.91 -15.08
C PRO A 120 -1.00 -6.78 -14.55
N ASN A 121 -1.28 -8.06 -14.30
CA ASN A 121 -0.25 -9.04 -13.95
C ASN A 121 0.75 -9.22 -15.11
N ILE A 122 1.98 -9.64 -14.76
CA ILE A 122 3.04 -9.95 -15.73
C ILE A 122 2.59 -11.11 -16.62
N ILE A 123 2.80 -10.97 -17.92
CA ILE A 123 2.59 -12.03 -18.91
C ILE A 123 3.75 -13.02 -18.80
N ASP A 124 3.43 -14.32 -18.79
CA ASP A 124 4.44 -15.35 -18.90
C ASP A 124 5.16 -15.26 -20.24
N PRO A 125 6.49 -15.46 -20.32
CA PRO A 125 7.24 -15.37 -21.56
C PRO A 125 6.78 -16.33 -22.66
N SER A 126 6.12 -17.42 -22.31
CA SER A 126 5.57 -18.41 -23.27
C SER A 126 4.28 -17.95 -23.95
N VAL A 127 3.62 -16.90 -23.43
CA VAL A 127 2.35 -16.41 -23.98
C VAL A 127 2.62 -15.50 -25.20
N PRO A 128 1.98 -15.76 -26.35
CA PRO A 128 2.07 -14.90 -27.52
C PRO A 128 1.58 -13.47 -27.22
N ILE A 129 2.26 -12.49 -27.79
CA ILE A 129 1.86 -11.09 -27.67
C ILE A 129 0.92 -10.76 -28.83
N GLY A 130 -0.29 -10.29 -28.50
CA GLY A 130 -1.28 -9.92 -29.50
C GLY A 130 -2.43 -9.11 -28.88
N PRO A 131 -3.17 -8.36 -29.71
CA PRO A 131 -4.28 -7.51 -29.25
C PRO A 131 -5.52 -8.32 -28.81
N ASP A 132 -5.71 -9.51 -29.35
CA ASP A 132 -6.88 -10.34 -29.12
C ASP A 132 -6.57 -11.84 -29.26
N ASP A 133 -7.58 -12.68 -29.17
CA ASP A 133 -7.52 -14.13 -29.22
C ASP A 133 -7.12 -14.71 -30.59
N SER A 134 -7.21 -13.93 -31.67
CA SER A 134 -6.73 -14.35 -33.00
C SER A 134 -5.21 -14.59 -33.04
N CYS A 135 -4.49 -14.02 -32.07
CA CYS A 135 -3.06 -14.19 -31.90
C CYS A 135 -2.68 -15.40 -31.04
N ASN A 136 -3.66 -16.12 -30.50
CA ASN A 136 -3.40 -17.33 -29.72
C ASN A 136 -2.83 -18.45 -30.59
N VAL A 137 -1.88 -19.18 -30.02
CA VAL A 137 -1.26 -20.35 -30.67
C VAL A 137 -1.74 -21.59 -29.95
N GLU A 138 -2.33 -22.52 -30.75
CA GLU A 138 -2.70 -23.83 -30.21
C GLU A 138 -1.43 -24.61 -29.85
N VAL A 139 -1.29 -24.96 -28.56
CA VAL A 139 -0.12 -25.71 -28.06
C VAL A 139 -0.39 -27.19 -27.97
N GLU A 140 -1.63 -27.60 -27.71
CA GLU A 140 -2.02 -29.01 -27.61
C GLU A 140 -3.52 -29.14 -27.88
N ARG A 141 -3.88 -30.25 -28.54
CA ARG A 141 -5.26 -30.64 -28.78
C ARG A 141 -5.49 -32.04 -28.22
N PHE A 142 -6.55 -32.18 -27.42
CA PHE A 142 -6.96 -33.45 -26.84
C PHE A 142 -8.40 -33.78 -27.23
N GLY A 143 -8.58 -34.93 -27.92
CA GLY A 143 -9.89 -35.40 -28.39
C GLY A 143 -10.43 -34.61 -29.58
N GLU A 144 -11.56 -35.05 -30.10
CA GLU A 144 -12.29 -34.37 -31.16
C GLU A 144 -13.59 -33.77 -30.56
N PRO A 145 -13.91 -32.50 -30.90
CA PRO A 145 -15.13 -31.89 -30.42
C PRO A 145 -16.35 -32.57 -31.01
N VAL A 146 -17.30 -32.95 -30.18
CA VAL A 146 -18.62 -33.42 -30.62
C VAL A 146 -19.52 -32.18 -30.80
N VAL A 147 -19.78 -31.85 -32.05
CA VAL A 147 -20.69 -30.75 -32.39
C VAL A 147 -22.10 -31.32 -32.52
N PRO A 148 -23.05 -30.94 -31.66
CA PRO A 148 -24.43 -31.39 -31.76
C PRO A 148 -25.08 -30.89 -33.09
N ASP A 149 -26.11 -31.60 -33.56
CA ASP A 149 -26.91 -31.24 -34.72
C ASP A 149 -28.04 -30.24 -34.41
N PHE A 150 -28.07 -29.72 -33.18
CA PHE A 150 -29.01 -28.71 -32.71
C PHE A 150 -28.27 -27.46 -32.23
N GLU A 151 -28.96 -26.33 -32.21
CA GLU A 151 -28.43 -25.10 -31.66
C GLU A 151 -28.22 -25.21 -30.15
N VAL A 152 -26.94 -25.08 -29.72
CA VAL A 152 -26.59 -25.09 -28.29
C VAL A 152 -26.77 -23.70 -27.71
N PRO A 153 -27.71 -23.50 -26.76
CA PRO A 153 -27.92 -22.21 -26.15
C PRO A 153 -26.67 -21.77 -25.36
N HIS A 154 -26.46 -20.48 -25.25
CA HIS A 154 -25.37 -19.93 -24.47
C HIS A 154 -25.50 -20.31 -22.98
N HIS A 155 -24.40 -20.53 -22.30
CA HIS A 155 -24.42 -20.99 -20.90
C HIS A 155 -25.20 -20.04 -19.96
N VAL A 156 -25.18 -18.73 -20.23
CA VAL A 156 -25.95 -17.73 -19.48
C VAL A 156 -27.46 -17.98 -19.63
N ASP A 157 -27.93 -18.28 -20.86
CA ASP A 157 -29.35 -18.56 -21.13
C ASP A 157 -29.80 -19.84 -20.43
N ILE A 158 -28.94 -20.87 -20.43
CA ILE A 158 -29.19 -22.11 -19.70
C ILE A 158 -29.28 -21.85 -18.18
N MET A 159 -28.33 -21.05 -17.62
CA MET A 159 -28.33 -20.74 -16.20
C MET A 159 -29.55 -19.92 -15.78
N ALA A 160 -30.02 -19.02 -16.63
CA ALA A 160 -31.23 -18.23 -16.37
C ALA A 160 -32.49 -19.11 -16.23
N THR A 161 -32.55 -20.27 -16.91
CA THR A 161 -33.71 -21.19 -16.78
C THR A 161 -33.79 -21.90 -15.42
N PHE A 162 -32.72 -21.86 -14.63
CA PHE A 162 -32.62 -22.49 -13.30
C PHE A 162 -32.47 -21.48 -12.16
N ASP A 163 -32.80 -20.21 -12.39
CA ASP A 163 -32.53 -19.13 -11.41
C ASP A 163 -31.06 -19.13 -10.92
N GLY A 164 -30.12 -19.54 -11.76
CA GLY A 164 -28.71 -19.67 -11.44
C GLY A 164 -27.88 -18.38 -11.54
N ILE A 165 -28.53 -17.27 -11.92
CA ILE A 165 -27.93 -15.93 -12.05
C ILE A 165 -28.89 -14.93 -11.43
#